data_47d5b21c5eb6693ad9461954d0aa70cf
#
_entry.id   47d5b21c5eb6693ad9461954d0aa70cf
#
_cell.length_a   1.000
_cell.length_b   1.000
_cell.length_c   1.000
_cell.angle_alpha   90.00
_cell.angle_beta   90.00
_cell.angle_gamma   90.00
#
_symmetry.space_group_name_H-M   'P 1'
#
loop_
_entity.id
_entity.type
_entity.pdbx_description
1 polymer ?
#
loop_
_entity_poly.entity_id
_entity_poly.type
_entity_poly.pdbx_seq_one_letter_code
_entity_poly.pdbx_strand_id
1 'polypeptide(L)'
;MSRRPWAALAVVASVFFWSASFTWSKLALQEVNAWGLAFWRWLLAALFFAVYLPLTGQGPPVRQALRQDGWRLALLSLLGVSLLYGLQNIGLTRTSAIHSSLIMNAIGLFTALLGVVWLGERLGRRGWLGLALAFSGVAIIVWQGAAPAVGASTLAGDLITLAAALCAALYSIYGKPLVGRTPPAVLTGLVAGFGALFLLPAAVWQGLTIPALPTTWALLLALGIGSSALANLAWWQMLARMDASRAGLFLFLIPVTASLIAVVTLGETLTWQTIGGAVFVLGGLYLAR
;
A
#
# COMPACT_ATOMS: atom_id res chain seq x y z
N MET A 1 -14.04 5.30 28.90
CA MET A 1 -13.69 3.90 28.51
C MET A 1 -14.46 3.33 27.30
N SER A 2 -15.17 4.12 26.47
CA SER A 2 -16.07 3.58 25.40
C SER A 2 -15.58 3.74 23.94
N ARG A 3 -14.29 3.98 23.69
CA ARG A 3 -13.76 4.22 22.32
C ARG A 3 -13.02 3.04 21.68
N ARG A 4 -12.97 1.88 22.37
CA ARG A 4 -12.26 0.68 21.88
C ARG A 4 -12.88 -0.01 20.66
N PRO A 5 -14.22 -0.14 20.48
CA PRO A 5 -14.77 -0.90 19.36
C PRO A 5 -14.52 -0.24 18.00
N TRP A 6 -14.56 1.09 17.90
CA TRP A 6 -14.32 1.80 16.64
C TRP A 6 -12.89 1.67 16.11
N ALA A 7 -11.89 1.65 17.01
CA ALA A 7 -10.50 1.46 16.60
C ALA A 7 -10.28 0.05 16.03
N ALA A 8 -10.85 -0.96 16.66
CA ALA A 8 -10.78 -2.34 16.16
C ALA A 8 -11.49 -2.48 14.80
N LEU A 9 -12.67 -1.90 14.64
CA LEU A 9 -13.41 -1.91 13.39
C LEU A 9 -12.63 -1.21 12.27
N ALA A 10 -12.02 -0.06 12.53
CA ALA A 10 -11.20 0.67 11.58
C ALA A 10 -9.98 -0.15 11.13
N VAL A 11 -9.32 -0.87 12.04
CA VAL A 11 -8.23 -1.78 11.73
C VAL A 11 -8.69 -2.92 10.83
N VAL A 12 -9.76 -3.61 11.22
CA VAL A 12 -10.32 -4.74 10.45
C VAL A 12 -10.72 -4.27 9.05
N ALA A 13 -11.38 -3.12 8.94
CA ALA A 13 -11.76 -2.54 7.66
C ALA A 13 -10.52 -2.20 6.80
N SER A 14 -9.48 -1.60 7.38
CA SER A 14 -8.24 -1.27 6.66
C SER A 14 -7.55 -2.54 6.14
N VAL A 15 -7.41 -3.57 6.99
CA VAL A 15 -6.83 -4.86 6.60
C VAL A 15 -7.63 -5.49 5.48
N PHE A 16 -8.97 -5.52 5.59
CA PHE A 16 -9.84 -6.08 4.56
C PHE A 16 -9.69 -5.35 3.22
N PHE A 17 -9.82 -4.02 3.21
CA PHE A 17 -9.73 -3.23 1.98
C PHE A 17 -8.35 -3.31 1.33
N TRP A 18 -7.28 -3.30 2.11
CA TRP A 18 -5.93 -3.44 1.56
C TRP A 18 -5.67 -4.86 1.06
N SER A 19 -6.14 -5.89 1.75
CA SER A 19 -6.04 -7.28 1.29
C SER A 19 -6.80 -7.50 -0.01
N ALA A 20 -8.05 -7.08 -0.07
CA ALA A 20 -8.88 -7.21 -1.27
C ALA A 20 -8.36 -6.37 -2.45
N SER A 21 -7.62 -5.28 -2.16
CA SER A 21 -7.12 -4.39 -3.22
C SER A 21 -6.17 -5.07 -4.19
N PHE A 22 -5.43 -6.12 -3.79
CA PHE A 22 -4.58 -6.89 -4.71
C PHE A 22 -5.41 -7.62 -5.75
N THR A 23 -6.43 -8.34 -5.30
CA THR A 23 -7.37 -9.05 -6.17
C THR A 23 -8.20 -8.10 -7.04
N TRP A 24 -8.77 -7.05 -6.44
CA TRP A 24 -9.56 -6.05 -7.19
C TRP A 24 -8.72 -5.32 -8.23
N SER A 25 -7.47 -4.99 -7.92
CA SER A 25 -6.54 -4.39 -8.90
C SER A 25 -6.23 -5.39 -10.03
N LYS A 26 -6.00 -6.67 -9.71
CA LYS A 26 -5.75 -7.71 -10.71
C LYS A 26 -6.91 -7.86 -11.68
N LEU A 27 -8.15 -7.83 -11.17
CA LEU A 27 -9.35 -7.88 -12.00
C LEU A 27 -9.53 -6.61 -12.85
N ALA A 28 -9.36 -5.42 -12.26
CA ALA A 28 -9.49 -4.17 -12.99
C ALA A 28 -8.43 -4.00 -14.10
N LEU A 29 -7.22 -4.55 -13.90
CA LEU A 29 -6.15 -4.56 -14.90
C LEU A 29 -6.45 -5.39 -16.16
N GLN A 30 -7.56 -6.12 -16.18
CA GLN A 30 -8.03 -6.79 -17.40
C GLN A 30 -8.65 -5.79 -18.41
N GLU A 31 -9.12 -4.63 -17.95
CA GLU A 31 -9.73 -3.61 -18.79
C GLU A 31 -8.94 -2.30 -18.85
N VAL A 32 -8.31 -1.91 -17.75
CA VAL A 32 -7.54 -0.67 -17.67
C VAL A 32 -6.04 -0.93 -17.53
N ASN A 33 -5.21 -0.03 -18.06
CA ASN A 33 -3.76 -0.16 -17.90
C ASN A 33 -3.29 0.20 -16.48
N ALA A 34 -2.05 -0.14 -16.17
CA ALA A 34 -1.49 -0.01 -14.81
C ALA A 34 -1.49 1.43 -14.27
N TRP A 35 -1.11 2.42 -15.08
CA TRP A 35 -1.11 3.82 -14.68
C TRP A 35 -2.52 4.39 -14.65
N GLY A 36 -3.40 3.97 -15.58
CA GLY A 36 -4.81 4.34 -15.59
C GLY A 36 -5.53 3.83 -14.34
N LEU A 37 -5.28 2.59 -13.91
CA LEU A 37 -5.82 2.05 -12.67
C LEU A 37 -5.39 2.87 -11.45
N ALA A 38 -4.09 3.19 -11.35
CA ALA A 38 -3.59 4.03 -10.27
C ALA A 38 -4.22 5.42 -10.29
N PHE A 39 -4.33 6.04 -11.46
CA PHE A 39 -4.97 7.35 -11.63
C PHE A 39 -6.45 7.34 -11.20
N TRP A 40 -7.28 6.45 -11.77
CA TRP A 40 -8.70 6.37 -11.43
C TRP A 40 -8.94 6.14 -9.94
N ARG A 41 -8.21 5.20 -9.36
CA ARG A 41 -8.27 4.89 -7.93
C ARG A 41 -8.02 6.13 -7.07
N TRP A 42 -6.95 6.89 -7.35
CA TRP A 42 -6.57 8.04 -6.54
C TRP A 42 -7.35 9.29 -6.90
N LEU A 43 -7.84 9.42 -8.13
CA LEU A 43 -8.80 10.45 -8.50
C LEU A 43 -10.11 10.30 -7.71
N LEU A 44 -10.66 9.10 -7.61
CA LEU A 44 -11.88 8.84 -6.83
C LEU A 44 -11.66 9.12 -5.35
N ALA A 45 -10.50 8.78 -4.79
CA ALA A 45 -10.14 9.16 -3.43
C ALA A 45 -10.03 10.69 -3.25
N ALA A 46 -9.40 11.39 -4.20
CA ALA A 46 -9.30 12.84 -4.20
C ALA A 46 -10.66 13.53 -4.28
N LEU A 47 -11.55 13.05 -5.15
CA LEU A 47 -12.93 13.55 -5.27
C LEU A 47 -13.73 13.33 -3.98
N PHE A 48 -13.58 12.16 -3.34
CA PHE A 48 -14.17 11.91 -2.03
C PHE A 48 -13.72 12.95 -1.00
N PHE A 49 -12.42 13.23 -0.90
CA PHE A 49 -11.91 14.23 0.05
C PHE A 49 -12.22 15.67 -0.37
N ALA A 50 -12.35 15.97 -1.67
CA ALA A 50 -12.78 17.28 -2.15
C ALA A 50 -14.19 17.64 -1.66
N VAL A 51 -15.04 16.62 -1.44
CA VAL A 51 -16.36 16.79 -0.84
C VAL A 51 -16.29 16.71 0.69
N TYR A 52 -15.58 15.72 1.23
CA TYR A 52 -15.54 15.45 2.67
C TYR A 52 -14.90 16.58 3.48
N LEU A 53 -13.78 17.15 3.02
CA LEU A 53 -13.03 18.16 3.78
C LEU A 53 -13.80 19.48 3.96
N PRO A 54 -14.48 20.06 2.95
CA PRO A 54 -15.33 21.23 3.14
C PRO A 54 -16.52 20.94 4.08
N LEU A 55 -17.20 19.80 3.90
CA LEU A 55 -18.35 19.43 4.73
C LEU A 55 -17.99 19.25 6.21
N THR A 56 -16.74 18.89 6.51
CA THR A 56 -16.25 18.72 7.88
C THR A 56 -15.49 19.95 8.41
N GLY A 57 -15.54 21.07 7.71
CA GLY A 57 -14.91 22.32 8.16
C GLY A 57 -13.37 22.30 8.12
N GLN A 58 -12.75 21.42 7.34
CA GLN A 58 -11.30 21.26 7.29
C GLN A 58 -10.58 22.25 6.33
N GLY A 59 -11.27 23.26 5.83
CA GLY A 59 -10.70 24.27 4.94
C GLY A 59 -9.48 25.01 5.49
N PRO A 60 -9.52 25.56 6.74
CA PRO A 60 -8.36 26.20 7.34
C PRO A 60 -7.15 25.28 7.50
N PRO A 61 -7.28 24.05 8.04
CA PRO A 61 -6.19 23.06 8.10
C PRO A 61 -5.59 22.71 6.73
N VAL A 62 -6.41 22.60 5.66
CA VAL A 62 -5.93 22.37 4.28
C VAL A 62 -5.02 23.51 3.84
N ARG A 63 -5.49 24.77 3.99
CA ARG A 63 -4.71 25.95 3.59
C ARG A 63 -3.41 26.07 4.37
N GLN A 64 -3.44 25.76 5.67
CA GLN A 64 -2.26 25.75 6.52
C GLN A 64 -1.25 24.68 6.06
N ALA A 65 -1.68 23.43 5.84
CA ALA A 65 -0.83 22.34 5.40
C ALA A 65 -0.15 22.64 4.05
N LEU A 66 -0.91 23.21 3.09
CA LEU A 66 -0.35 23.60 1.79
C LEU A 66 0.71 24.69 1.91
N ARG A 67 0.52 25.67 2.79
CA ARG A 67 1.49 26.76 3.00
C ARG A 67 2.76 26.31 3.72
N GLN A 68 2.63 25.43 4.70
CA GLN A 68 3.75 25.02 5.55
C GLN A 68 4.54 23.83 4.98
N ASP A 69 3.83 22.85 4.43
CA ASP A 69 4.42 21.56 4.04
C ASP A 69 4.07 21.14 2.60
N GLY A 70 3.63 22.07 1.73
CA GLY A 70 3.14 21.77 0.38
C GLY A 70 4.14 20.95 -0.46
N TRP A 71 5.43 21.29 -0.47
CA TRP A 71 6.45 20.54 -1.20
C TRP A 71 6.69 19.13 -0.62
N ARG A 72 6.59 18.99 0.72
CA ARG A 72 6.71 17.70 1.40
C ARG A 72 5.53 16.80 1.08
N LEU A 73 4.32 17.39 1.05
CA LEU A 73 3.10 16.69 0.64
C LEU A 73 3.17 16.25 -0.82
N ALA A 74 3.71 17.08 -1.71
CA ALA A 74 3.92 16.75 -3.11
C ALA A 74 4.93 15.59 -3.25
N LEU A 75 6.09 15.65 -2.58
CA LEU A 75 7.08 14.57 -2.58
C LEU A 75 6.49 13.28 -2.00
N LEU A 76 5.75 13.39 -0.89
CA LEU A 76 5.10 12.27 -0.24
C LEU A 76 4.10 11.60 -1.19
N SER A 77 3.33 12.39 -1.95
CA SER A 77 2.37 11.89 -2.93
C SER A 77 3.06 11.24 -4.14
N LEU A 78 4.17 11.80 -4.58
CA LEU A 78 4.95 11.21 -5.66
C LEU A 78 5.47 9.81 -5.27
N LEU A 79 6.02 9.67 -4.06
CA LEU A 79 6.56 8.40 -3.57
C LEU A 79 5.45 7.41 -3.19
N GLY A 80 4.52 7.85 -2.33
CA GLY A 80 3.54 6.98 -1.69
C GLY A 80 2.27 6.75 -2.51
N VAL A 81 2.05 7.51 -3.56
CA VAL A 81 0.91 7.34 -4.46
C VAL A 81 1.39 7.00 -5.86
N SER A 82 2.08 7.92 -6.51
CA SER A 82 2.34 7.78 -7.93
C SER A 82 3.31 6.65 -8.24
N LEU A 83 4.50 6.66 -7.65
CA LEU A 83 5.49 5.61 -7.87
C LEU A 83 5.07 4.29 -7.23
N LEU A 84 4.61 4.32 -5.97
CA LEU A 84 4.16 3.12 -5.29
C LEU A 84 3.08 2.37 -6.09
N TYR A 85 1.95 3.02 -6.38
CA TYR A 85 0.83 2.33 -7.02
C TYR A 85 1.03 2.12 -8.53
N GLY A 86 1.75 3.01 -9.20
CA GLY A 86 2.16 2.80 -10.58
C GLY A 86 3.01 1.54 -10.73
N LEU A 87 4.09 1.43 -9.94
CA LEU A 87 4.97 0.25 -9.94
C LEU A 87 4.24 -1.01 -9.46
N GLN A 88 3.45 -0.92 -8.38
CA GLN A 88 2.68 -2.05 -7.88
C GLN A 88 1.73 -2.61 -8.94
N ASN A 89 1.01 -1.76 -9.67
CA ASN A 89 0.10 -2.19 -10.72
C ASN A 89 0.86 -2.78 -11.91
N ILE A 90 1.99 -2.18 -12.33
CA ILE A 90 2.87 -2.76 -13.36
C ILE A 90 3.38 -4.14 -12.90
N GLY A 91 3.84 -4.26 -11.67
CA GLY A 91 4.23 -5.54 -11.09
C GLY A 91 3.09 -6.54 -11.18
N LEU A 92 1.89 -6.14 -10.75
CA LEU A 92 0.69 -6.99 -10.70
C LEU A 92 0.21 -7.49 -12.09
N THR A 93 0.55 -6.81 -13.18
CA THR A 93 0.32 -7.35 -14.54
C THR A 93 1.23 -8.53 -14.87
N ARG A 94 2.32 -8.71 -14.13
CA ARG A 94 3.39 -9.68 -14.40
C ARG A 94 3.63 -10.66 -13.24
N THR A 95 2.92 -10.50 -12.13
CA THR A 95 2.99 -11.39 -10.97
C THR A 95 1.59 -11.75 -10.46
N SER A 96 1.49 -12.71 -9.54
CA SER A 96 0.23 -13.06 -8.91
C SER A 96 -0.16 -12.07 -7.81
N ALA A 97 -1.44 -12.04 -7.43
CA ALA A 97 -1.91 -11.23 -6.31
C ALA A 97 -1.31 -11.73 -4.99
N ILE A 98 -1.11 -13.04 -4.84
CA ILE A 98 -0.44 -13.66 -3.69
C ILE A 98 1.00 -13.16 -3.59
N HIS A 99 1.81 -13.31 -4.65
CA HIS A 99 3.20 -12.87 -4.66
C HIS A 99 3.32 -11.37 -4.39
N SER A 100 2.50 -10.55 -5.07
CA SER A 100 2.50 -9.10 -4.88
C SER A 100 2.21 -8.74 -3.42
N SER A 101 1.22 -9.36 -2.77
CA SER A 101 0.87 -9.09 -1.38
C SER A 101 1.98 -9.48 -0.40
N LEU A 102 2.66 -10.59 -0.65
CA LEU A 102 3.78 -11.07 0.18
C LEU A 102 5.03 -10.19 0.02
N ILE A 103 5.39 -9.85 -1.23
CA ILE A 103 6.55 -9.00 -1.53
C ILE A 103 6.34 -7.58 -0.98
N MET A 104 5.12 -7.05 -1.02
CA MET A 104 4.80 -5.75 -0.43
C MET A 104 5.05 -5.71 1.09
N ASN A 105 5.06 -6.84 1.80
CA ASN A 105 5.48 -6.84 3.21
C ASN A 105 6.97 -6.51 3.44
N ALA A 106 7.79 -6.51 2.39
CA ALA A 106 9.15 -5.95 2.45
C ALA A 106 9.17 -4.45 2.81
N ILE A 107 8.01 -3.76 2.78
CA ILE A 107 7.86 -2.39 3.33
C ILE A 107 8.43 -2.33 4.76
N GLY A 108 8.09 -3.30 5.62
CA GLY A 108 8.59 -3.36 6.99
C GLY A 108 10.12 -3.48 7.06
N LEU A 109 10.68 -4.33 6.19
CA LEU A 109 12.12 -4.53 6.04
C LEU A 109 12.83 -3.23 5.61
N PHE A 110 12.37 -2.61 4.52
CA PHE A 110 12.94 -1.36 4.03
C PHE A 110 12.77 -0.21 5.03
N THR A 111 11.61 -0.12 5.70
CA THR A 111 11.37 0.90 6.73
C THR A 111 12.35 0.76 7.89
N ALA A 112 12.64 -0.47 8.34
CA ALA A 112 13.62 -0.72 9.39
C ALA A 112 15.05 -0.36 8.96
N LEU A 113 15.47 -0.75 7.73
CA LEU A 113 16.76 -0.37 7.17
C LEU A 113 16.92 1.14 7.04
N LEU A 114 15.92 1.81 6.47
CA LEU A 114 15.90 3.26 6.31
C LEU A 114 15.87 3.99 7.67
N GLY A 115 15.18 3.42 8.67
CA GLY A 115 15.20 3.91 10.04
C GLY A 115 16.59 3.92 10.65
N VAL A 116 17.36 2.85 10.45
CA VAL A 116 18.77 2.79 10.89
C VAL A 116 19.62 3.81 10.15
N VAL A 117 19.53 3.87 8.82
CA VAL A 117 20.41 4.70 7.98
C VAL A 117 20.08 6.19 8.10
N TRP A 118 18.80 6.56 8.10
CA TRP A 118 18.38 7.97 8.06
C TRP A 118 17.94 8.55 9.41
N LEU A 119 17.36 7.73 10.27
CA LEU A 119 16.92 8.20 11.59
C LEU A 119 17.91 7.87 12.69
N GLY A 120 19.01 7.15 12.39
CA GLY A 120 20.01 6.73 13.35
C GLY A 120 19.47 5.73 14.38
N GLU A 121 18.38 5.02 14.06
CA GLU A 121 17.80 4.03 14.95
C GLU A 121 18.76 2.84 15.12
N ARG A 122 18.88 2.33 16.35
CA ARG A 122 19.78 1.20 16.64
C ARG A 122 18.99 -0.09 16.65
N LEU A 123 19.27 -0.98 15.73
CA LEU A 123 18.73 -2.34 15.73
C LEU A 123 19.60 -3.23 16.64
N GLY A 124 18.97 -3.85 17.64
CA GLY A 124 19.61 -4.89 18.43
C GLY A 124 19.86 -6.17 17.61
N ARG A 125 20.57 -7.15 18.21
CA ARG A 125 20.86 -8.44 17.55
C ARG A 125 19.61 -9.14 17.00
N ARG A 126 18.49 -9.11 17.74
CA ARG A 126 17.20 -9.67 17.31
C ARG A 126 16.66 -8.96 16.07
N GLY A 127 16.79 -7.64 16.00
CA GLY A 127 16.39 -6.84 14.85
C GLY A 127 17.15 -7.24 13.58
N TRP A 128 18.46 -7.39 13.66
CA TRP A 128 19.28 -7.83 12.52
C TRP A 128 18.97 -9.26 12.09
N LEU A 129 18.75 -10.19 13.03
CA LEU A 129 18.35 -11.57 12.72
C LEU A 129 16.96 -11.59 12.05
N GLY A 130 16.02 -10.81 12.56
CA GLY A 130 14.69 -10.68 11.97
C GLY A 130 14.74 -10.11 10.57
N LEU A 131 15.57 -9.11 10.34
CA LEU A 131 15.79 -8.52 9.03
C LEU A 131 16.37 -9.53 8.03
N ALA A 132 17.39 -10.29 8.43
CA ALA A 132 17.99 -11.34 7.60
C ALA A 132 16.98 -12.43 7.26
N LEU A 133 16.16 -12.85 8.23
CA LEU A 133 15.13 -13.86 8.06
C LEU A 133 14.03 -13.35 7.08
N ALA A 134 13.55 -12.12 7.25
CA ALA A 134 12.55 -11.53 6.36
C ALA A 134 13.10 -11.38 4.93
N PHE A 135 14.36 -10.96 4.79
CA PHE A 135 15.01 -10.85 3.48
C PHE A 135 15.13 -12.21 2.78
N SER A 136 15.50 -13.27 3.52
CA SER A 136 15.54 -14.64 3.00
C SER A 136 14.17 -15.09 2.50
N GLY A 137 13.10 -14.76 3.22
CA GLY A 137 11.72 -15.05 2.80
C GLY A 137 11.33 -14.35 1.50
N VAL A 138 11.64 -13.07 1.36
CA VAL A 138 11.43 -12.32 0.11
C VAL A 138 12.23 -12.95 -1.04
N ALA A 139 13.50 -13.32 -0.80
CA ALA A 139 14.35 -13.96 -1.79
C ALA A 139 13.77 -15.30 -2.28
N ILE A 140 13.22 -16.11 -1.37
CA ILE A 140 12.55 -17.38 -1.74
C ILE A 140 11.35 -17.14 -2.65
N ILE A 141 10.50 -16.14 -2.34
CA ILE A 141 9.32 -15.80 -3.13
C ILE A 141 9.72 -15.29 -4.52
N VAL A 142 10.67 -14.37 -4.58
CA VAL A 142 11.17 -13.78 -5.84
C VAL A 142 11.87 -14.84 -6.71
N TRP A 143 12.64 -15.75 -6.09
CA TRP A 143 13.29 -16.86 -6.81
C TRP A 143 12.28 -17.78 -7.49
N GLN A 144 11.14 -18.02 -6.87
CA GLN A 144 10.06 -18.80 -7.48
C GLN A 144 9.49 -18.11 -8.74
N GLY A 145 9.38 -16.78 -8.74
CA GLY A 145 8.96 -16.01 -9.91
C GLY A 145 9.95 -16.08 -11.08
N ALA A 146 11.18 -16.58 -10.85
CA ALA A 146 12.16 -16.83 -11.91
C ALA A 146 11.96 -18.18 -12.62
N ALA A 147 11.15 -19.10 -12.06
CA ALA A 147 10.88 -20.39 -12.67
C ALA A 147 9.85 -20.27 -13.81
N PRO A 148 10.06 -20.89 -14.98
CA PRO A 148 9.12 -20.83 -16.10
C PRO A 148 7.89 -21.70 -15.79
N ALA A 149 6.82 -21.09 -15.34
CA ALA A 149 5.52 -21.76 -15.20
C ALA A 149 4.45 -20.94 -15.93
N VAL A 150 3.59 -21.62 -16.67
CA VAL A 150 2.51 -21.02 -17.45
C VAL A 150 1.52 -20.35 -16.50
N GLY A 151 1.33 -19.03 -16.66
CA GLY A 151 0.45 -18.22 -15.79
C GLY A 151 1.04 -17.80 -14.44
N ALA A 152 2.31 -18.09 -14.19
CA ALA A 152 3.00 -17.78 -12.94
C ALA A 152 3.59 -16.37 -12.91
N SER A 153 3.98 -15.97 -11.71
CA SER A 153 4.74 -14.77 -11.42
C SER A 153 6.05 -14.74 -12.22
N THR A 154 6.44 -13.57 -12.69
CA THR A 154 7.72 -13.35 -13.34
C THR A 154 8.67 -12.62 -12.41
N LEU A 155 9.96 -12.93 -12.49
CA LEU A 155 11.00 -12.20 -11.75
C LEU A 155 10.90 -10.68 -11.95
N ALA A 156 10.62 -10.23 -13.18
CA ALA A 156 10.46 -8.82 -13.47
C ALA A 156 9.26 -8.21 -12.72
N GLY A 157 8.12 -8.92 -12.65
CA GLY A 157 6.94 -8.47 -11.90
C GLY A 157 7.23 -8.36 -10.40
N ASP A 158 7.92 -9.35 -9.86
CA ASP A 158 8.28 -9.41 -8.44
C ASP A 158 9.29 -8.30 -8.07
N LEU A 159 10.32 -8.06 -8.92
CA LEU A 159 11.28 -6.97 -8.69
C LEU A 159 10.64 -5.58 -8.79
N ILE A 160 9.71 -5.37 -9.72
CA ILE A 160 8.95 -4.13 -9.82
C ILE A 160 8.08 -3.93 -8.56
N THR A 161 7.45 -5.00 -8.07
CA THR A 161 6.67 -4.96 -6.82
C THR A 161 7.57 -4.66 -5.61
N LEU A 162 8.80 -5.20 -5.59
CA LEU A 162 9.78 -4.89 -4.56
C LEU A 162 10.20 -3.42 -4.57
N ALA A 163 10.38 -2.82 -5.76
CA ALA A 163 10.62 -1.39 -5.91
C ALA A 163 9.43 -0.55 -5.39
N ALA A 164 8.19 -1.01 -5.62
CA ALA A 164 7.00 -0.38 -5.04
C ALA A 164 7.02 -0.44 -3.50
N ALA A 165 7.45 -1.56 -2.91
CA ALA A 165 7.60 -1.69 -1.46
C ALA A 165 8.66 -0.72 -0.89
N LEU A 166 9.75 -0.48 -1.62
CA LEU A 166 10.74 0.53 -1.26
C LEU A 166 10.13 1.96 -1.29
N CYS A 167 9.35 2.29 -2.32
CA CYS A 167 8.63 3.57 -2.38
C CYS A 167 7.67 3.75 -1.19
N ALA A 168 6.99 2.69 -0.76
CA ALA A 168 6.11 2.72 0.41
C ALA A 168 6.89 2.92 1.73
N ALA A 169 8.08 2.34 1.84
CA ALA A 169 8.95 2.56 2.99
C ALA A 169 9.46 4.01 3.04
N LEU A 170 9.89 4.56 1.90
CA LEU A 170 10.25 5.98 1.77
C LEU A 170 9.09 6.89 2.14
N TYR A 171 7.87 6.58 1.66
CA TYR A 171 6.65 7.28 2.04
C TYR A 171 6.45 7.30 3.55
N SER A 172 6.65 6.15 4.22
CA SER A 172 6.49 6.03 5.67
C SER A 172 7.49 6.90 6.44
N ILE A 173 8.76 6.88 6.02
CA ILE A 173 9.85 7.65 6.64
C ILE A 173 9.65 9.16 6.44
N TYR A 174 9.36 9.61 5.22
CA TYR A 174 9.13 11.02 4.92
C TYR A 174 7.78 11.55 5.47
N GLY A 175 6.79 10.68 5.62
CA GLY A 175 5.49 11.03 6.18
C GLY A 175 5.49 11.19 7.71
N LYS A 176 6.41 10.53 8.42
CA LYS A 176 6.47 10.53 9.89
C LYS A 176 6.42 11.93 10.53
N PRO A 177 7.15 12.94 10.04
CA PRO A 177 7.07 14.30 10.60
C PRO A 177 5.75 15.03 10.35
N LEU A 178 4.98 14.64 9.33
CA LEU A 178 3.72 15.30 8.95
C LEU A 178 2.53 14.81 9.77
N VAL A 179 2.57 13.56 10.24
CA VAL A 179 1.47 12.92 10.99
C VAL A 179 1.10 13.66 12.27
N GLY A 180 2.09 14.28 12.95
CA GLY A 180 1.87 15.04 14.18
C GLY A 180 1.39 16.50 13.97
N ARG A 181 1.41 17.00 12.71
CA ARG A 181 1.15 18.41 12.40
C ARG A 181 -0.12 18.61 11.58
N THR A 182 -0.50 17.62 10.79
CA THR A 182 -1.62 17.71 9.84
C THR A 182 -2.71 16.71 10.23
N PRO A 183 -3.98 17.13 10.32
CA PRO A 183 -5.09 16.20 10.59
C PRO A 183 -5.10 15.04 9.57
N PRO A 184 -5.35 13.80 10.01
CA PRO A 184 -5.31 12.63 9.13
C PRO A 184 -6.14 12.74 7.85
N ALA A 185 -7.34 13.32 7.94
CA ALA A 185 -8.20 13.51 6.78
C ALA A 185 -7.60 14.50 5.76
N VAL A 186 -7.01 15.61 6.26
CA VAL A 186 -6.35 16.61 5.42
C VAL A 186 -5.11 16.01 4.77
N LEU A 187 -4.29 15.29 5.54
CA LEU A 187 -3.09 14.60 5.02
C LEU A 187 -3.48 13.63 3.90
N THR A 188 -4.46 12.73 4.15
CA THR A 188 -4.90 11.76 3.15
C THR A 188 -5.49 12.43 1.91
N GLY A 189 -6.32 13.46 2.10
CA GLY A 189 -6.95 14.18 0.99
C GLY A 189 -5.95 14.91 0.10
N LEU A 190 -4.98 15.61 0.69
CA LEU A 190 -3.93 16.32 -0.07
C LEU A 190 -3.00 15.34 -0.79
N VAL A 191 -2.62 14.25 -0.12
CA VAL A 191 -1.82 13.18 -0.74
C VAL A 191 -2.58 12.53 -1.91
N ALA A 192 -3.89 12.32 -1.77
CA ALA A 192 -4.71 11.80 -2.85
C ALA A 192 -4.79 12.78 -4.03
N GLY A 193 -4.99 14.08 -3.76
CA GLY A 193 -5.07 15.12 -4.79
C GLY A 193 -3.77 15.28 -5.58
N PHE A 194 -2.64 15.47 -4.89
CA PHE A 194 -1.34 15.55 -5.56
C PHE A 194 -0.98 14.23 -6.27
N GLY A 195 -1.31 13.08 -5.66
CA GLY A 195 -1.05 11.78 -6.24
C GLY A 195 -1.80 11.57 -7.55
N ALA A 196 -3.09 11.90 -7.59
CA ALA A 196 -3.89 11.85 -8.82
C ALA A 196 -3.33 12.80 -9.88
N LEU A 197 -2.93 14.02 -9.50
CA LEU A 197 -2.31 14.99 -10.41
C LEU A 197 -1.01 14.45 -11.03
N PHE A 198 -0.14 13.84 -10.23
CA PHE A 198 1.13 13.28 -10.71
C PHE A 198 0.97 11.99 -11.51
N LEU A 199 -0.11 11.24 -11.29
CA LEU A 199 -0.42 10.04 -12.06
C LEU A 199 -1.00 10.36 -13.44
N LEU A 200 -1.67 11.52 -13.61
CA LEU A 200 -2.34 11.90 -14.85
C LEU A 200 -1.43 11.86 -16.08
N PRO A 201 -0.22 12.47 -16.06
CA PRO A 201 0.66 12.46 -17.25
C PRO A 201 1.04 11.03 -17.67
N ALA A 202 1.38 10.16 -16.71
CA ALA A 202 1.73 8.77 -17.00
C ALA A 202 0.53 7.96 -17.50
N ALA A 203 -0.65 8.20 -16.94
CA ALA A 203 -1.88 7.55 -17.38
C ALA A 203 -2.26 7.97 -18.81
N VAL A 204 -2.17 9.26 -19.13
CA VAL A 204 -2.45 9.78 -20.48
C VAL A 204 -1.41 9.26 -21.48
N TRP A 205 -0.13 9.27 -21.12
CA TRP A 205 0.95 8.76 -22.00
C TRP A 205 0.78 7.26 -22.31
N GLN A 206 0.30 6.47 -21.37
CA GLN A 206 0.02 5.04 -21.59
C GLN A 206 -1.33 4.79 -22.30
N GLY A 207 -2.06 5.83 -22.65
CA GLY A 207 -3.42 5.74 -23.21
C GLY A 207 -4.45 5.51 -22.11
N LEU A 208 -4.85 6.59 -21.45
CA LEU A 208 -5.86 6.53 -20.37
C LEU A 208 -7.15 5.90 -20.86
N THR A 209 -7.45 4.71 -20.40
CA THR A 209 -8.66 3.97 -20.74
C THR A 209 -9.79 4.36 -19.79
N ILE A 210 -10.95 4.69 -20.36
CA ILE A 210 -12.19 4.86 -19.59
C ILE A 210 -12.86 3.48 -19.55
N PRO A 211 -13.08 2.91 -18.35
CA PRO A 211 -13.71 1.60 -18.23
C PRO A 211 -15.11 1.59 -18.87
N ALA A 212 -15.39 0.57 -19.67
CA ALA A 212 -16.70 0.37 -20.28
C ALA A 212 -17.61 -0.48 -19.39
N LEU A 213 -17.02 -1.41 -18.60
CA LEU A 213 -17.79 -2.33 -17.78
C LEU A 213 -18.22 -1.71 -16.44
N PRO A 214 -19.50 -1.83 -16.05
CA PRO A 214 -19.96 -1.39 -14.73
C PRO A 214 -19.23 -2.08 -13.57
N THR A 215 -18.81 -3.35 -13.76
CA THR A 215 -18.04 -4.12 -12.78
C THR A 215 -16.68 -3.49 -12.50
N THR A 216 -16.00 -2.98 -13.53
CA THR A 216 -14.72 -2.29 -13.37
C THR A 216 -14.89 -0.96 -12.62
N TRP A 217 -15.97 -0.21 -12.86
CA TRP A 217 -16.29 0.97 -12.07
C TRP A 217 -16.55 0.63 -10.59
N ALA A 218 -17.26 -0.47 -10.32
CA ALA A 218 -17.47 -0.94 -8.94
C ALA A 218 -16.15 -1.28 -8.25
N LEU A 219 -15.22 -1.95 -8.96
CA LEU A 219 -13.88 -2.24 -8.47
C LEU A 219 -13.08 -0.94 -8.21
N LEU A 220 -13.14 0.03 -9.12
CA LEU A 220 -12.47 1.32 -8.97
C LEU A 220 -13.04 2.13 -7.79
N LEU A 221 -14.34 2.12 -7.57
CA LEU A 221 -14.97 2.74 -6.40
C LEU A 221 -14.53 2.06 -5.10
N ALA A 222 -14.51 0.72 -5.07
CA ALA A 222 -14.03 -0.03 -3.91
C ALA A 222 -12.54 0.25 -3.63
N LEU A 223 -11.71 0.33 -4.67
CA LEU A 223 -10.30 0.69 -4.56
C LEU A 223 -10.11 2.16 -4.15
N GLY A 224 -10.80 3.09 -4.79
CA GLY A 224 -10.65 4.53 -4.56
C GLY A 224 -11.20 4.94 -3.19
N ILE A 225 -12.46 4.62 -2.92
CA ILE A 225 -13.12 5.04 -1.67
C ILE A 225 -12.75 4.08 -0.53
N GLY A 226 -12.87 2.77 -0.73
CA GLY A 226 -12.61 1.79 0.33
C GLY A 226 -11.13 1.75 0.70
N SER A 227 -10.28 1.38 -0.26
CA SER A 227 -8.87 1.10 -0.01
C SER A 227 -7.98 2.36 0.05
N SER A 228 -8.22 3.36 -0.82
CA SER A 228 -7.36 4.55 -0.87
C SER A 228 -7.84 5.68 0.03
N ALA A 229 -9.15 5.93 0.18
CA ALA A 229 -9.63 6.97 1.06
C ALA A 229 -9.85 6.46 2.49
N LEU A 230 -10.81 5.55 2.69
CA LEU A 230 -11.25 5.16 4.04
C LEU A 230 -10.20 4.34 4.79
N ALA A 231 -9.56 3.37 4.14
CA ALA A 231 -8.55 2.54 4.80
C ALA A 231 -7.31 3.38 5.19
N ASN A 232 -6.84 4.30 4.34
CA ASN A 232 -5.74 5.20 4.69
C ASN A 232 -6.13 6.19 5.78
N LEU A 233 -7.34 6.76 5.72
CA LEU A 233 -7.84 7.64 6.79
C LEU A 233 -7.89 6.90 8.13
N ALA A 234 -8.42 5.68 8.15
CA ALA A 234 -8.48 4.85 9.35
C ALA A 234 -7.08 4.51 9.87
N TRP A 235 -6.13 4.21 8.98
CA TRP A 235 -4.74 3.96 9.32
C TRP A 235 -4.08 5.15 10.01
N TRP A 236 -4.17 6.35 9.43
CA TRP A 236 -3.62 7.56 10.04
C TRP A 236 -4.30 7.92 11.36
N GLN A 237 -5.62 7.71 11.48
CA GLN A 237 -6.34 7.90 12.74
C GLN A 237 -5.89 6.89 13.81
N MET A 238 -5.57 5.67 13.42
CA MET A 238 -5.04 4.64 14.31
C MET A 238 -3.63 5.02 14.80
N LEU A 239 -2.73 5.40 13.88
CA LEU A 239 -1.38 5.85 14.23
C LEU A 239 -1.35 7.08 15.14
N ALA A 240 -2.35 7.96 15.04
CA ALA A 240 -2.51 9.09 15.95
C ALA A 240 -2.91 8.69 17.39
N ARG A 241 -3.32 7.43 17.61
CA ARG A 241 -3.91 6.98 18.89
C ARG A 241 -3.22 5.78 19.53
N MET A 242 -2.35 5.11 18.82
CA MET A 242 -1.61 3.94 19.31
C MET A 242 -0.19 3.91 18.75
N ASP A 243 0.68 3.15 19.41
CA ASP A 243 2.05 2.97 18.99
C ASP A 243 2.11 2.32 17.59
N ALA A 244 2.99 2.83 16.73
CA ALA A 244 3.17 2.32 15.38
C ALA A 244 3.53 0.82 15.37
N SER A 245 4.28 0.35 16.38
CA SER A 245 4.61 -1.06 16.57
C SER A 245 3.38 -1.94 16.75
N ARG A 246 2.38 -1.49 17.53
CA ARG A 246 1.13 -2.22 17.72
C ARG A 246 0.24 -2.16 16.49
N ALA A 247 0.16 -1.00 15.84
CA ALA A 247 -0.57 -0.84 14.59
C ALA A 247 -0.01 -1.74 13.49
N GLY A 248 1.32 -1.80 13.37
CA GLY A 248 2.00 -2.64 12.41
C GLY A 248 1.74 -4.15 12.54
N LEU A 249 1.35 -4.66 13.74
CA LEU A 249 0.96 -6.07 13.92
C LEU A 249 -0.19 -6.47 13.01
N PHE A 250 -1.14 -5.56 12.81
CA PHE A 250 -2.32 -5.86 12.00
C PHE A 250 -2.00 -5.92 10.50
N LEU A 251 -0.94 -5.24 10.05
CA LEU A 251 -0.52 -5.31 8.65
C LEU A 251 -0.04 -6.70 8.24
N PHE A 252 0.41 -7.52 9.19
CA PHE A 252 0.78 -8.91 8.91
C PHE A 252 -0.40 -9.80 8.52
N LEU A 253 -1.63 -9.37 8.82
CA LEU A 253 -2.83 -10.07 8.37
C LEU A 253 -3.10 -9.85 6.88
N ILE A 254 -2.57 -8.76 6.28
CA ILE A 254 -2.84 -8.41 4.88
C ILE A 254 -2.43 -9.54 3.92
N PRO A 255 -1.19 -10.07 3.92
CA PRO A 255 -0.83 -11.11 2.97
C PRO A 255 -1.61 -12.41 3.18
N VAL A 256 -1.92 -12.76 4.42
CA VAL A 256 -2.73 -13.95 4.72
C VAL A 256 -4.14 -13.79 4.15
N THR A 257 -4.79 -12.68 4.46
CA THR A 257 -6.15 -12.39 3.96
C THR A 257 -6.16 -12.19 2.45
N ALA A 258 -5.16 -11.51 1.87
CA ALA A 258 -5.04 -11.31 0.43
C ALA A 258 -4.85 -12.64 -0.31
N SER A 259 -4.02 -13.55 0.22
CA SER A 259 -3.83 -14.87 -0.35
C SER A 259 -5.11 -15.70 -0.33
N LEU A 260 -5.86 -15.68 0.77
CA LEU A 260 -7.16 -16.37 0.84
C LEU A 260 -8.16 -15.80 -0.17
N ILE A 261 -8.25 -14.48 -0.30
CA ILE A 261 -9.12 -13.83 -1.29
C ILE A 261 -8.68 -14.23 -2.71
N ALA A 262 -7.39 -14.20 -3.03
CA ALA A 262 -6.88 -14.51 -4.36
C ALA A 262 -7.10 -16.00 -4.74
N VAL A 263 -6.93 -16.91 -3.80
CA VAL A 263 -7.24 -18.35 -4.02
C VAL A 263 -8.72 -18.53 -4.38
N VAL A 264 -9.61 -17.92 -3.61
CA VAL A 264 -11.07 -18.09 -3.80
C VAL A 264 -11.58 -17.37 -5.06
N THR A 265 -11.04 -16.17 -5.35
CA THR A 265 -11.61 -15.31 -6.41
C THR A 265 -10.87 -15.40 -7.75
N LEU A 266 -9.57 -15.65 -7.73
CA LEU A 266 -8.73 -15.72 -8.93
C LEU A 266 -8.29 -17.14 -9.26
N GLY A 267 -8.55 -18.14 -8.39
CA GLY A 267 -8.07 -19.50 -8.55
C GLY A 267 -6.54 -19.62 -8.44
N GLU A 268 -5.88 -18.65 -7.79
CA GLU A 268 -4.44 -18.71 -7.58
C GLU A 268 -4.06 -19.86 -6.65
N THR A 269 -2.91 -20.49 -6.89
CA THR A 269 -2.43 -21.63 -6.08
C THR A 269 -1.37 -21.20 -5.10
N LEU A 270 -1.46 -21.70 -3.86
CA LEU A 270 -0.42 -21.57 -2.86
C LEU A 270 0.58 -22.71 -3.03
N THR A 271 1.82 -22.39 -3.40
CA THR A 271 2.90 -23.36 -3.44
C THR A 271 3.60 -23.46 -2.08
N TRP A 272 4.29 -24.57 -1.83
CA TRP A 272 5.06 -24.74 -0.59
C TRP A 272 6.17 -23.70 -0.43
N GLN A 273 6.76 -23.26 -1.53
CA GLN A 273 7.76 -22.19 -1.54
C GLN A 273 7.15 -20.85 -1.14
N THR A 274 5.95 -20.53 -1.67
CA THR A 274 5.20 -19.33 -1.29
C THR A 274 4.86 -19.34 0.21
N ILE A 275 4.39 -20.47 0.73
CA ILE A 275 4.09 -20.63 2.16
C ILE A 275 5.36 -20.50 2.99
N GLY A 276 6.44 -21.18 2.62
CA GLY A 276 7.73 -21.12 3.31
C GLY A 276 8.29 -19.71 3.33
N GLY A 277 8.33 -19.04 2.17
CA GLY A 277 8.76 -17.63 2.07
C GLY A 277 7.92 -16.70 2.92
N ALA A 278 6.58 -16.87 2.94
CA ALA A 278 5.68 -16.08 3.78
C ALA A 278 5.98 -16.27 5.28
N VAL A 279 6.22 -17.51 5.73
CA VAL A 279 6.59 -17.81 7.13
C VAL A 279 7.90 -17.09 7.50
N PHE A 280 8.90 -17.11 6.62
CA PHE A 280 10.17 -16.42 6.85
C PHE A 280 9.99 -14.90 6.90
N VAL A 281 9.22 -14.30 5.98
CA VAL A 281 8.92 -12.85 5.98
C VAL A 281 8.22 -12.45 7.27
N LEU A 282 7.11 -13.12 7.60
CA LEU A 282 6.30 -12.78 8.76
C LEU A 282 7.05 -13.05 10.08
N GLY A 283 7.77 -14.17 10.16
CA GLY A 283 8.61 -14.53 11.32
C GLY A 283 9.76 -13.55 11.51
N GLY A 284 10.42 -13.15 10.43
CA GLY A 284 11.49 -12.17 10.46
C GLY A 284 11.01 -10.79 10.92
N LEU A 285 9.89 -10.32 10.39
CA LEU A 285 9.29 -9.05 10.81
C LEU A 285 8.81 -9.10 12.27
N TYR A 286 8.29 -10.24 12.73
CA TYR A 286 7.94 -10.43 14.13
C TYR A 286 9.18 -10.39 15.05
N LEU A 287 10.29 -11.01 14.64
CA LEU A 287 11.54 -11.03 15.40
C LEU A 287 12.24 -9.67 15.44
N ALA A 288 12.14 -8.89 14.36
CA ALA A 288 12.75 -7.56 14.21
C ALA A 288 12.13 -6.47 15.10
N ARG A 289 11.00 -6.73 15.71
CA ARG A 289 10.35 -5.88 16.71
C ARG A 289 11.07 -5.97 18.04
#